data_5e0d58dc1d7b865795cc0a84ca32e9cc
#
_entry.id   5e0d58dc1d7b865795cc0a84ca32e9cc
#
_cell.length_a   1.000
_cell.length_b   1.000
_cell.length_c   1.000
_cell.angle_alpha   90.00
_cell.angle_beta   90.00
_cell.angle_gamma   90.00
#
_symmetry.space_group_name_H-M   'P 1'
#
loop_
_entity.id
_entity.type
_entity.pdbx_description
1 polymer ?
#
loop_
_entity_poly.entity_id
_entity_poly.type
_entity_poly.pdbx_seq_one_letter_code
_entity_poly.pdbx_strand_id
1 'polypeptide(L)'
;MSYDVRDFQTEVLDASQQLPVLVDFWAAWCGPCRILGPILEKLAGEDGVGWKLAKLDVDAFPDVAAEYGIRGIPHVILFVAGAPLDGFVGALPEAHVRRWLERVVPNPSEQAAHKAIEGAKSLASEGRVGEARAALEKLIGERPRHPEGSLELAKIVAFEEPARVAELLRGLDLIGRPAEIADALQQFVALFEKLDASSGASGAASLAGAPGGPTYLEAIRFLRAKDFAGAIEGFIAALRQNRELDNDGPRRATVAIFKYLGHTDPIVVRYRPELSGALY
;
A
#
# COMPACT_ATOMS: atom_id res chain seq x y z
N MET A 1 37.18 4.99 6.10
CA MET A 1 36.77 3.87 5.20
C MET A 1 37.06 4.33 3.79
N SER A 2 37.59 3.49 2.89
CA SER A 2 37.73 3.83 1.46
C SER A 2 36.38 3.51 0.80
N TYR A 3 35.92 4.42 -0.03
CA TYR A 3 34.72 4.27 -0.86
C TYR A 3 35.07 3.87 -2.30
N ASP A 4 36.38 3.73 -2.61
CA ASP A 4 36.84 3.46 -3.98
C ASP A 4 36.48 2.05 -4.41
N VAL A 5 35.85 1.95 -5.58
CA VAL A 5 35.41 0.68 -6.19
C VAL A 5 36.62 -0.05 -6.77
N ARG A 6 36.70 -1.34 -6.51
CA ARG A 6 37.70 -2.27 -7.08
C ARG A 6 37.04 -3.30 -7.99
N ASP A 7 35.81 -3.67 -7.73
CA ASP A 7 35.01 -4.57 -8.53
C ASP A 7 33.55 -4.05 -8.60
N PHE A 8 33.18 -3.53 -9.77
CA PHE A 8 31.87 -2.93 -9.99
C PHE A 8 30.73 -3.95 -9.84
N GLN A 9 30.93 -5.18 -10.34
CA GLN A 9 29.89 -6.21 -10.24
C GLN A 9 29.56 -6.49 -8.78
N THR A 10 30.57 -6.80 -7.98
CA THR A 10 30.37 -7.22 -6.58
C THR A 10 30.00 -6.04 -5.66
N GLU A 11 30.71 -4.89 -5.82
CA GLU A 11 30.58 -3.79 -4.87
C GLU A 11 29.40 -2.85 -5.18
N VAL A 12 28.90 -2.89 -6.41
CA VAL A 12 27.76 -2.07 -6.85
C VAL A 12 26.54 -2.92 -7.21
N LEU A 13 26.63 -3.75 -8.24
CA LEU A 13 25.45 -4.48 -8.74
C LEU A 13 24.92 -5.50 -7.73
N ASP A 14 25.78 -6.39 -7.23
CA ASP A 14 25.38 -7.41 -6.27
C ASP A 14 25.05 -6.80 -4.90
N ALA A 15 25.86 -5.81 -4.45
CA ALA A 15 25.59 -5.09 -3.20
C ALA A 15 24.25 -4.34 -3.23
N SER A 16 23.87 -3.79 -4.38
CA SER A 16 22.59 -3.06 -4.53
C SER A 16 21.34 -3.95 -4.48
N GLN A 17 21.50 -5.27 -4.52
CA GLN A 17 20.43 -6.22 -4.25
C GLN A 17 19.98 -6.19 -2.77
N GLN A 18 20.87 -5.78 -1.86
CA GLN A 18 20.60 -5.77 -0.42
C GLN A 18 20.36 -4.35 0.11
N LEU A 19 21.15 -3.40 -0.36
CA LEU A 19 21.11 -2.00 0.08
C LEU A 19 21.45 -1.09 -1.11
N PRO A 20 20.66 -0.04 -1.39
CA PRO A 20 20.98 0.92 -2.45
C PRO A 20 22.42 1.37 -2.45
N VAL A 21 23.04 1.43 -3.61
CA VAL A 21 24.44 1.90 -3.78
C VAL A 21 24.45 3.16 -4.61
N LEU A 22 24.95 4.25 -4.02
CA LEU A 22 25.17 5.52 -4.69
C LEU A 22 26.56 5.50 -5.30
N VAL A 23 26.64 5.53 -6.62
CA VAL A 23 27.93 5.56 -7.35
C VAL A 23 28.26 6.99 -7.76
N ASP A 24 29.41 7.49 -7.29
CA ASP A 24 30.02 8.76 -7.74
C ASP A 24 31.05 8.44 -8.82
N PHE A 25 30.71 8.73 -10.07
CA PHE A 25 31.64 8.65 -11.19
C PHE A 25 32.49 9.92 -11.20
N TRP A 26 33.78 9.75 -10.90
CA TRP A 26 34.73 10.84 -10.68
C TRP A 26 36.09 10.59 -11.33
N ALA A 27 37.00 11.58 -11.31
CA ALA A 27 38.39 11.40 -11.63
C ALA A 27 39.29 12.40 -10.86
N ALA A 28 40.55 12.08 -10.68
CA ALA A 28 41.49 12.91 -9.92
C ALA A 28 41.68 14.33 -10.48
N TRP A 29 41.60 14.48 -11.79
CA TRP A 29 41.72 15.78 -12.50
C TRP A 29 40.45 16.63 -12.45
N CYS A 30 39.32 16.07 -12.04
CA CYS A 30 38.02 16.73 -12.03
C CYS A 30 37.87 17.72 -10.86
N GLY A 31 37.92 19.02 -11.15
CA GLY A 31 37.74 20.07 -10.13
C GLY A 31 36.41 20.02 -9.37
N PRO A 32 35.27 19.98 -10.09
CA PRO A 32 33.94 19.85 -9.44
C PRO A 32 33.74 18.58 -8.62
N CYS A 33 34.37 17.45 -8.98
CA CYS A 33 34.32 16.21 -8.22
C CYS A 33 34.94 16.35 -6.81
N ARG A 34 36.00 17.17 -6.70
CA ARG A 34 36.63 17.49 -5.42
C ARG A 34 35.73 18.32 -4.49
N ILE A 35 34.69 18.94 -5.02
CA ILE A 35 33.67 19.66 -4.24
C ILE A 35 32.56 18.68 -3.81
N LEU A 36 32.08 17.83 -4.73
CA LEU A 36 30.96 16.92 -4.48
C LEU A 36 31.37 15.72 -3.59
N GLY A 37 32.53 15.13 -3.84
CA GLY A 37 33.00 13.93 -3.11
C GLY A 37 32.91 14.05 -1.59
N PRO A 38 33.50 15.10 -0.95
CA PRO A 38 33.37 15.30 0.48
C PRO A 38 31.93 15.44 1.00
N ILE A 39 31.02 16.00 0.17
CA ILE A 39 29.59 16.11 0.53
C ILE A 39 28.96 14.71 0.57
N LEU A 40 29.23 13.87 -0.44
CA LEU A 40 28.70 12.51 -0.50
C LEU A 40 29.27 11.64 0.63
N GLU A 41 30.59 11.77 0.90
CA GLU A 41 31.27 11.04 2.00
C GLU A 41 30.71 11.44 3.38
N LYS A 42 30.45 12.73 3.59
CA LYS A 42 29.79 13.24 4.81
C LYS A 42 28.40 12.63 4.99
N LEU A 43 27.59 12.67 3.93
CA LEU A 43 26.22 12.14 3.96
C LEU A 43 26.20 10.62 4.15
N ALA A 44 27.14 9.90 3.54
CA ALA A 44 27.26 8.44 3.72
C ALA A 44 27.75 8.04 5.11
N GLY A 45 28.42 8.94 5.82
CA GLY A 45 28.89 8.73 7.21
C GLY A 45 27.85 9.05 8.29
N GLU A 46 26.67 9.54 7.93
CA GLU A 46 25.58 9.81 8.88
C GLU A 46 24.95 8.50 9.38
N ASP A 47 24.52 8.47 10.63
CA ASP A 47 23.88 7.28 11.21
C ASP A 47 22.54 6.98 10.55
N GLY A 48 22.30 5.71 10.24
CA GLY A 48 21.01 5.24 9.74
C GLY A 48 20.73 5.56 8.27
N VAL A 49 21.75 5.95 7.48
CA VAL A 49 21.57 6.13 6.02
C VAL A 49 21.19 4.80 5.37
N GLY A 50 20.16 4.81 4.58
CA GLY A 50 19.64 3.63 3.91
C GLY A 50 20.34 3.28 2.59
N TRP A 51 21.62 3.63 2.41
CA TRP A 51 22.40 3.44 1.18
C TRP A 51 23.90 3.38 1.47
N LYS A 52 24.68 2.87 0.52
CA LYS A 52 26.15 2.87 0.53
C LYS A 52 26.69 3.83 -0.51
N LEU A 53 27.82 4.48 -0.23
CA LEU A 53 28.59 5.22 -1.22
C LEU A 53 29.63 4.30 -1.87
N ALA A 54 29.75 4.39 -3.19
CA ALA A 54 30.82 3.80 -3.99
C ALA A 54 31.38 4.90 -4.90
N LYS A 55 32.71 5.04 -4.93
CA LYS A 55 33.38 6.04 -5.78
C LYS A 55 34.11 5.31 -6.91
N LEU A 56 33.71 5.58 -8.16
CA LEU A 56 34.25 4.92 -9.34
C LEU A 56 35.08 5.91 -10.14
N ASP A 57 36.39 5.66 -10.23
CA ASP A 57 37.28 6.43 -11.07
C ASP A 57 37.05 6.04 -12.54
N VAL A 58 36.59 6.99 -13.35
CA VAL A 58 36.32 6.75 -14.78
C VAL A 58 37.57 6.45 -15.61
N ASP A 59 38.74 6.84 -15.13
CA ASP A 59 40.02 6.52 -15.80
C ASP A 59 40.42 5.05 -15.51
N ALA A 60 40.05 4.51 -14.35
CA ALA A 60 40.26 3.11 -14.00
C ALA A 60 39.17 2.17 -14.55
N PHE A 61 37.94 2.65 -14.73
CA PHE A 61 36.81 1.88 -15.22
C PHE A 61 36.13 2.51 -16.46
N PRO A 62 36.86 2.69 -17.58
CA PRO A 62 36.32 3.34 -18.76
C PRO A 62 35.18 2.57 -19.41
N ASP A 63 35.21 1.25 -19.37
CA ASP A 63 34.15 0.40 -19.94
C ASP A 63 32.83 0.55 -19.18
N VAL A 64 32.89 0.60 -17.84
CA VAL A 64 31.70 0.85 -16.99
C VAL A 64 31.15 2.25 -17.23
N ALA A 65 32.03 3.28 -17.31
CA ALA A 65 31.60 4.63 -17.60
C ALA A 65 30.90 4.72 -18.99
N ALA A 66 31.39 4.00 -19.97
CA ALA A 66 30.76 3.93 -21.29
C ALA A 66 29.44 3.19 -21.29
N GLU A 67 29.33 2.05 -20.57
CA GLU A 67 28.10 1.25 -20.41
C GLU A 67 26.96 2.07 -19.83
N TYR A 68 27.24 2.87 -18.78
CA TYR A 68 26.23 3.73 -18.15
C TYR A 68 26.12 5.12 -18.78
N GLY A 69 26.77 5.34 -19.92
CA GLY A 69 26.64 6.57 -20.73
C GLY A 69 27.16 7.81 -20.02
N ILE A 70 28.24 7.70 -19.23
CA ILE A 70 28.85 8.81 -18.51
C ILE A 70 29.57 9.70 -19.50
N ARG A 71 29.00 10.87 -19.81
CA ARG A 71 29.54 11.88 -20.77
C ARG A 71 30.17 13.07 -20.08
N GLY A 72 30.05 13.18 -18.79
CA GLY A 72 30.60 14.28 -17.99
C GLY A 72 30.59 13.92 -16.51
N ILE A 73 31.60 14.43 -15.78
CA ILE A 73 31.79 14.17 -14.35
C ILE A 73 31.84 15.49 -13.55
N PRO A 74 31.41 15.46 -12.25
CA PRO A 74 30.88 14.32 -11.53
C PRO A 74 29.52 13.90 -12.07
N HIS A 75 29.27 12.59 -12.08
CA HIS A 75 27.98 12.00 -12.39
C HIS A 75 27.63 11.00 -11.29
N VAL A 76 26.48 11.18 -10.67
CA VAL A 76 26.03 10.33 -9.57
C VAL A 76 24.85 9.50 -10.04
N ILE A 77 24.90 8.18 -9.81
CA ILE A 77 23.80 7.23 -10.10
C ILE A 77 23.51 6.40 -8.86
N LEU A 78 22.23 6.28 -8.52
CA LEU A 78 21.74 5.37 -7.49
C LEU A 78 21.38 4.03 -8.13
N PHE A 79 22.00 2.96 -7.66
CA PHE A 79 21.68 1.57 -8.04
C PHE A 79 20.82 0.91 -6.98
N VAL A 80 19.77 0.24 -7.45
CA VAL A 80 18.84 -0.54 -6.59
C VAL A 80 18.51 -1.84 -7.31
N ALA A 81 18.57 -2.96 -6.61
CA ALA A 81 18.29 -4.29 -7.16
C ALA A 81 19.10 -4.61 -8.44
N GLY A 82 20.37 -4.20 -8.49
CA GLY A 82 21.27 -4.45 -9.60
C GLY A 82 21.09 -3.53 -10.81
N ALA A 83 20.22 -2.53 -10.75
CA ALA A 83 19.91 -1.64 -11.86
C ALA A 83 19.99 -0.14 -11.47
N PRO A 84 20.34 0.76 -12.42
CA PRO A 84 20.28 2.20 -12.17
C PRO A 84 18.82 2.65 -11.99
N LEU A 85 18.55 3.41 -10.94
CA LEU A 85 17.22 3.92 -10.61
C LEU A 85 17.05 5.39 -10.99
N ASP A 86 17.96 6.24 -10.57
CA ASP A 86 17.94 7.69 -10.78
C ASP A 86 19.38 8.25 -10.68
N GLY A 87 19.62 9.48 -11.13
CA GLY A 87 20.94 10.10 -11.06
C GLY A 87 20.93 11.59 -11.35
N PHE A 88 22.08 12.22 -11.16
CA PHE A 88 22.30 13.62 -11.55
C PHE A 88 23.73 13.86 -12.05
N VAL A 89 23.92 14.92 -12.80
CA VAL A 89 25.21 15.36 -13.33
C VAL A 89 25.61 16.69 -12.71
N GLY A 90 26.89 16.82 -12.39
CA GLY A 90 27.48 18.05 -11.86
C GLY A 90 27.54 18.13 -10.33
N ALA A 91 28.30 19.07 -9.81
CA ALA A 91 28.44 19.28 -8.37
C ALA A 91 27.24 20.05 -7.82
N LEU A 92 26.37 19.36 -7.11
CA LEU A 92 25.22 19.95 -6.42
C LEU A 92 25.61 20.37 -5.00
N PRO A 93 25.03 21.49 -4.47
CA PRO A 93 25.12 21.83 -3.05
C PRO A 93 24.53 20.73 -2.15
N GLU A 94 25.08 20.56 -0.94
CA GLU A 94 24.66 19.53 0.02
C GLU A 94 23.13 19.46 0.23
N ALA A 95 22.47 20.59 0.38
CA ALA A 95 21.02 20.64 0.57
C ALA A 95 20.22 20.10 -0.64
N HIS A 96 20.78 20.16 -1.85
CA HIS A 96 20.13 19.60 -3.04
C HIS A 96 20.37 18.09 -3.13
N VAL A 97 21.60 17.64 -2.82
CA VAL A 97 21.93 16.21 -2.74
C VAL A 97 21.05 15.53 -1.69
N ARG A 98 20.93 16.11 -0.50
CA ARG A 98 20.09 15.57 0.59
C ARG A 98 18.64 15.42 0.17
N ARG A 99 18.03 16.47 -0.40
CA ARG A 99 16.64 16.41 -0.89
C ARG A 99 16.44 15.41 -2.02
N TRP A 100 17.45 15.26 -2.89
CA TRP A 100 17.41 14.25 -3.95
C TRP A 100 17.46 12.84 -3.33
N LEU A 101 18.41 12.57 -2.41
CA LEU A 101 18.51 11.29 -1.69
C LEU A 101 17.20 10.94 -0.94
N GLU A 102 16.62 11.89 -0.22
CA GLU A 102 15.33 11.71 0.48
C GLU A 102 14.19 11.27 -0.45
N ARG A 103 14.24 11.70 -1.70
CA ARG A 103 13.24 11.35 -2.71
C ARG A 103 13.49 10.00 -3.37
N VAL A 104 14.76 9.66 -3.65
CA VAL A 104 15.08 8.53 -4.51
C VAL A 104 15.59 7.29 -3.76
N VAL A 105 16.19 7.46 -2.59
CA VAL A 105 16.65 6.32 -1.79
C VAL A 105 15.43 5.62 -1.19
N PRO A 106 15.18 4.36 -1.56
CA PRO A 106 14.10 3.60 -0.93
C PRO A 106 14.37 3.48 0.57
N ASN A 107 13.45 3.96 1.38
CA ASN A 107 13.57 3.85 2.84
C ASN A 107 13.57 2.37 3.25
N PRO A 108 14.63 1.85 3.91
CA PRO A 108 14.69 0.44 4.32
C PRO A 108 13.51 0.03 5.18
N SER A 109 13.02 0.96 6.01
CA SER A 109 11.83 0.75 6.84
C SER A 109 10.55 0.62 5.98
N GLU A 110 10.42 1.39 4.90
CA GLU A 110 9.30 1.26 3.95
C GLU A 110 9.39 -0.04 3.14
N GLN A 111 10.58 -0.43 2.72
CA GLN A 111 10.79 -1.71 2.03
C GLN A 111 10.43 -2.90 2.93
N ALA A 112 10.84 -2.88 4.20
CA ALA A 112 10.48 -3.90 5.17
C ALA A 112 8.96 -3.95 5.40
N ALA A 113 8.30 -2.78 5.51
CA ALA A 113 6.85 -2.69 5.62
C ALA A 113 6.15 -3.25 4.39
N HIS A 114 6.57 -2.86 3.19
CA HIS A 114 6.02 -3.37 1.94
C HIS A 114 6.16 -4.89 1.83
N LYS A 115 7.35 -5.43 2.14
CA LYS A 115 7.58 -6.89 2.15
C LYS A 115 6.68 -7.62 3.16
N ALA A 116 6.47 -7.04 4.33
CA ALA A 116 5.58 -7.61 5.35
C ALA A 116 4.12 -7.61 4.87
N ILE A 117 3.67 -6.54 4.21
CA ILE A 117 2.32 -6.41 3.67
C ILE A 117 2.10 -7.40 2.52
N GLU A 118 3.02 -7.49 1.57
CA GLU A 118 2.93 -8.45 0.47
C GLU A 118 2.95 -9.90 0.97
N GLY A 119 3.79 -10.21 1.95
CA GLY A 119 3.79 -11.50 2.63
C GLY A 119 2.44 -11.81 3.29
N ALA A 120 1.83 -10.83 3.96
CA ALA A 120 0.51 -10.99 4.58
C ALA A 120 -0.61 -11.20 3.54
N LYS A 121 -0.58 -10.48 2.41
CA LYS A 121 -1.51 -10.68 1.29
C LYS A 121 -1.41 -12.09 0.71
N SER A 122 -0.18 -12.61 0.54
CA SER A 122 0.04 -13.99 0.08
C SER A 122 -0.54 -15.01 1.07
N LEU A 123 -0.24 -14.87 2.35
CA LEU A 123 -0.79 -15.72 3.42
C LEU A 123 -2.32 -15.71 3.43
N ALA A 124 -2.92 -14.53 3.29
CA ALA A 124 -4.38 -14.42 3.23
C ALA A 124 -4.98 -15.12 2.02
N SER A 125 -4.34 -15.02 0.84
CA SER A 125 -4.77 -15.71 -0.38
C SER A 125 -4.65 -17.24 -0.30
N GLU A 126 -3.70 -17.74 0.51
CA GLU A 126 -3.50 -19.16 0.82
C GLU A 126 -4.48 -19.68 1.91
N GLY A 127 -5.36 -18.81 2.44
CA GLY A 127 -6.28 -19.15 3.52
C GLY A 127 -5.65 -19.10 4.93
N ARG A 128 -4.39 -18.72 5.07
CA ARG A 128 -3.64 -18.59 6.34
C ARG A 128 -3.90 -17.23 6.99
N VAL A 129 -5.20 -16.90 7.16
CA VAL A 129 -5.66 -15.57 7.60
C VAL A 129 -5.11 -15.19 8.98
N GLY A 130 -4.98 -16.14 9.91
CA GLY A 130 -4.42 -15.88 11.24
C GLY A 130 -2.96 -15.42 11.21
N GLU A 131 -2.14 -16.01 10.33
CA GLU A 131 -0.73 -15.62 10.16
C GLU A 131 -0.61 -14.26 9.44
N ALA A 132 -1.42 -14.03 8.44
CA ALA A 132 -1.52 -12.73 7.77
C ALA A 132 -1.88 -11.61 8.78
N ARG A 133 -2.89 -11.86 9.62
CA ARG A 133 -3.29 -10.96 10.70
C ARG A 133 -2.13 -10.66 11.66
N ALA A 134 -1.46 -11.68 12.17
CA ALA A 134 -0.33 -11.51 13.10
C ALA A 134 0.81 -10.68 12.50
N ALA A 135 1.14 -10.90 11.22
CA ALA A 135 2.16 -10.13 10.52
C ALA A 135 1.80 -8.64 10.40
N LEU A 136 0.53 -8.34 10.06
CA LEU A 136 0.03 -6.97 9.96
C LEU A 136 -0.11 -6.29 11.34
N GLU A 137 -0.54 -7.02 12.36
CA GLU A 137 -0.60 -6.48 13.74
C GLU A 137 0.78 -6.11 14.26
N LYS A 138 1.81 -6.93 13.97
CA LYS A 138 3.21 -6.59 14.28
C LYS A 138 3.63 -5.31 13.56
N LEU A 139 3.38 -5.20 12.25
CA LEU A 139 3.71 -4.01 11.47
C LEU A 139 3.04 -2.75 12.05
N ILE A 140 1.73 -2.82 12.37
CA ILE A 140 1.00 -1.69 12.94
C ILE A 140 1.45 -1.37 14.36
N GLY A 141 1.90 -2.35 15.14
CA GLY A 141 2.53 -2.13 16.45
C GLY A 141 3.82 -1.31 16.35
N GLU A 142 4.63 -1.57 15.33
CA GLU A 142 5.86 -0.82 15.04
C GLU A 142 5.60 0.52 14.32
N ARG A 143 4.53 0.60 13.52
CA ARG A 143 4.17 1.74 12.66
C ARG A 143 2.65 2.02 12.72
N PRO A 144 2.14 2.64 13.78
CA PRO A 144 0.70 2.74 14.10
C PRO A 144 -0.19 3.44 13.07
N ARG A 145 0.34 4.06 12.04
CA ARG A 145 -0.44 4.77 11.00
C ARG A 145 0.05 4.45 9.60
N HIS A 146 0.64 3.26 9.41
CA HIS A 146 1.05 2.85 8.07
C HIS A 146 -0.19 2.64 7.19
N PRO A 147 -0.45 3.48 6.16
CA PRO A 147 -1.75 3.50 5.48
C PRO A 147 -2.14 2.15 4.88
N GLU A 148 -1.24 1.55 4.10
CA GLU A 148 -1.50 0.26 3.44
C GLU A 148 -1.63 -0.88 4.47
N GLY A 149 -0.73 -0.94 5.46
CA GLY A 149 -0.78 -1.97 6.51
C GLY A 149 -2.06 -1.91 7.34
N SER A 150 -2.51 -0.70 7.71
CA SER A 150 -3.76 -0.49 8.43
C SER A 150 -4.98 -0.90 7.61
N LEU A 151 -4.99 -0.59 6.30
CA LEU A 151 -6.07 -0.97 5.40
C LEU A 151 -6.14 -2.49 5.23
N GLU A 152 -5.00 -3.16 5.01
CA GLU A 152 -4.97 -4.61 4.86
C GLU A 152 -5.40 -5.33 6.16
N LEU A 153 -4.97 -4.83 7.33
CA LEU A 153 -5.45 -5.34 8.61
C LEU A 153 -6.97 -5.10 8.78
N ALA A 154 -7.47 -3.92 8.42
CA ALA A 154 -8.89 -3.60 8.48
C ALA A 154 -9.73 -4.56 7.62
N LYS A 155 -9.26 -4.94 6.42
CA LYS A 155 -9.91 -5.94 5.55
C LYS A 155 -10.04 -7.30 6.24
N ILE A 156 -9.03 -7.71 7.00
CA ILE A 156 -9.04 -9.00 7.72
C ILE A 156 -10.02 -8.95 8.89
N VAL A 157 -9.96 -7.91 9.72
CA VAL A 157 -10.72 -7.85 10.98
C VAL A 157 -12.17 -7.39 10.80
N ALA A 158 -12.53 -6.79 9.67
CA ALA A 158 -13.84 -6.14 9.46
C ALA A 158 -15.04 -7.05 9.73
N PHE A 159 -14.92 -8.34 9.46
CA PHE A 159 -16.02 -9.31 9.56
C PHE A 159 -16.12 -9.97 10.95
N GLU A 160 -15.05 -9.95 11.73
CA GLU A 160 -14.96 -10.56 13.05
C GLU A 160 -14.97 -9.51 14.18
N GLU A 161 -14.23 -8.42 13.98
CA GLU A 161 -14.04 -7.34 14.96
C GLU A 161 -14.34 -5.98 14.32
N PRO A 162 -15.59 -5.71 13.86
CA PRO A 162 -15.91 -4.52 13.09
C PRO A 162 -15.58 -3.20 13.82
N ALA A 163 -15.64 -3.17 15.14
CA ALA A 163 -15.30 -1.99 15.94
C ALA A 163 -13.85 -1.52 15.75
N ARG A 164 -12.89 -2.41 15.42
CA ARG A 164 -11.48 -2.07 15.18
C ARG A 164 -11.26 -1.33 13.87
N VAL A 165 -12.14 -1.48 12.89
CA VAL A 165 -12.00 -0.87 11.56
C VAL A 165 -11.92 0.66 11.67
N ALA A 166 -12.78 1.28 12.47
CA ALA A 166 -12.79 2.72 12.65
C ALA A 166 -11.49 3.24 13.26
N GLU A 167 -10.87 2.49 14.16
CA GLU A 167 -9.58 2.83 14.78
C GLU A 167 -8.45 2.74 13.75
N LEU A 168 -8.38 1.62 13.01
CA LEU A 168 -7.35 1.35 12.01
C LEU A 168 -7.35 2.37 10.88
N LEU A 169 -8.54 2.83 10.46
CA LEU A 169 -8.69 3.76 9.33
C LEU A 169 -8.69 5.24 9.75
N ARG A 170 -8.67 5.55 11.06
CA ARG A 170 -8.76 6.93 11.55
C ARG A 170 -7.58 7.79 11.13
N GLY A 171 -7.86 8.88 10.41
CA GLY A 171 -6.86 9.89 10.02
C GLY A 171 -5.84 9.40 8.99
N LEU A 172 -6.15 8.31 8.26
CA LEU A 172 -5.38 7.91 7.10
C LEU A 172 -5.76 8.75 5.88
N ASP A 173 -4.76 9.24 5.18
CA ASP A 173 -4.94 9.93 3.90
C ASP A 173 -4.88 8.90 2.77
N LEU A 174 -6.03 8.33 2.43
CA LEU A 174 -6.17 7.29 1.39
C LEU A 174 -6.78 7.91 0.14
N ILE A 175 -6.21 7.59 -1.02
CA ILE A 175 -6.64 8.12 -2.32
C ILE A 175 -6.94 6.96 -3.29
N GLY A 176 -7.92 7.17 -4.18
CA GLY A 176 -8.27 6.19 -5.21
C GLY A 176 -8.85 4.89 -4.64
N ARG A 177 -8.40 3.77 -5.15
CA ARG A 177 -8.91 2.43 -4.78
C ARG A 177 -8.81 2.11 -3.27
N PRO A 178 -7.72 2.42 -2.55
CA PRO A 178 -7.66 2.29 -1.09
C PRO A 178 -8.76 3.05 -0.35
N ALA A 179 -9.07 4.28 -0.75
CA ALA A 179 -10.14 5.07 -0.15
C ALA A 179 -11.53 4.44 -0.38
N GLU A 180 -11.79 3.93 -1.59
CA GLU A 180 -13.04 3.22 -1.90
C GLU A 180 -13.23 1.98 -1.03
N ILE A 181 -12.17 1.21 -0.78
CA ILE A 181 -12.20 0.04 0.11
C ILE A 181 -12.45 0.47 1.56
N ALA A 182 -11.79 1.52 2.03
CA ALA A 182 -12.00 2.04 3.38
C ALA A 182 -13.45 2.49 3.60
N ASP A 183 -14.04 3.22 2.65
CA ASP A 183 -15.46 3.61 2.67
C ASP A 183 -16.37 2.38 2.72
N ALA A 184 -16.09 1.36 1.92
CA ALA A 184 -16.88 0.13 1.90
C ALA A 184 -16.81 -0.60 3.25
N LEU A 185 -15.62 -0.71 3.85
CA LEU A 185 -15.44 -1.32 5.17
C LEU A 185 -16.20 -0.57 6.26
N GLN A 186 -16.19 0.77 6.26
CA GLN A 186 -16.98 1.56 7.20
C GLN A 186 -18.49 1.33 7.03
N GLN A 187 -18.97 1.19 5.78
CA GLN A 187 -20.36 0.84 5.53
C GLN A 187 -20.70 -0.57 6.02
N PHE A 188 -19.80 -1.55 5.86
CA PHE A 188 -19.99 -2.89 6.42
C PHE A 188 -20.11 -2.86 7.94
N VAL A 189 -19.25 -2.09 8.62
CA VAL A 189 -19.35 -1.90 10.09
C VAL A 189 -20.73 -1.37 10.47
N ALA A 190 -21.19 -0.31 9.82
CA ALA A 190 -22.51 0.26 10.10
C ALA A 190 -23.67 -0.73 9.86
N LEU A 191 -23.55 -1.62 8.88
CA LEU A 191 -24.52 -2.69 8.62
C LEU A 191 -24.48 -3.75 9.72
N PHE A 192 -23.30 -4.14 10.19
CA PHE A 192 -23.14 -5.12 11.26
C PHE A 192 -23.65 -4.59 12.59
N GLU A 193 -23.43 -3.32 12.91
CA GLU A 193 -24.01 -2.66 14.08
C GLU A 193 -25.55 -2.68 14.04
N LYS A 194 -26.18 -2.47 12.88
CA LYS A 194 -27.62 -2.60 12.70
C LYS A 194 -28.11 -4.03 12.91
N LEU A 195 -27.37 -5.02 12.42
CA LEU A 195 -27.69 -6.43 12.64
C LEU A 195 -27.61 -6.79 14.12
N ASP A 196 -26.56 -6.36 14.82
CA ASP A 196 -26.36 -6.62 16.24
C ASP A 196 -27.42 -5.89 17.10
N ALA A 197 -27.76 -4.65 16.78
CA ALA A 197 -28.85 -3.90 17.40
C ALA A 197 -30.21 -4.55 17.16
N SER A 198 -30.39 -5.20 16.00
CA SER A 198 -31.65 -5.92 15.67
C SER A 198 -31.87 -7.19 16.49
N SER A 199 -30.81 -7.73 17.08
CA SER A 199 -30.87 -8.88 17.99
C SER A 199 -31.22 -8.48 19.43
N GLY A 200 -31.22 -7.17 19.75
CA GLY A 200 -31.59 -6.58 21.05
C GLY A 200 -32.97 -5.90 20.99
N ALA A 201 -33.69 -5.90 22.10
CA ALA A 201 -35.13 -5.59 22.22
C ALA A 201 -35.57 -4.17 21.81
N SER A 202 -34.71 -3.24 21.36
CA SER A 202 -35.06 -1.82 21.23
C SER A 202 -34.94 -1.20 19.82
N GLY A 203 -34.15 -1.74 18.92
CA GLY A 203 -33.86 -1.07 17.61
C GLY A 203 -34.39 -1.83 16.38
N ALA A 204 -34.62 -3.12 16.55
CA ALA A 204 -34.95 -4.05 15.46
C ALA A 204 -36.41 -4.00 15.01
N ALA A 205 -37.31 -3.54 15.86
CA ALA A 205 -38.75 -3.54 15.56
C ALA A 205 -39.09 -2.70 14.31
N SER A 206 -38.29 -1.66 14.00
CA SER A 206 -38.53 -0.78 12.85
C SER A 206 -38.10 -1.43 11.52
N LEU A 207 -36.89 -2.02 11.45
CA LEU A 207 -36.41 -2.65 10.21
C LEU A 207 -37.09 -4.00 9.96
N ALA A 208 -37.20 -4.84 11.00
CA ALA A 208 -37.81 -6.18 10.86
C ALA A 208 -39.29 -6.15 10.49
N GLY A 209 -40.01 -5.08 10.83
CA GLY A 209 -41.41 -4.87 10.50
C GLY A 209 -41.65 -4.16 9.17
N ALA A 210 -40.63 -3.59 8.56
CA ALA A 210 -40.77 -2.88 7.29
C ALA A 210 -40.80 -3.85 6.09
N PRO A 211 -41.51 -3.51 4.98
CA PRO A 211 -41.41 -4.27 3.75
C PRO A 211 -39.94 -4.39 3.29
N GLY A 212 -39.50 -5.59 3.03
CA GLY A 212 -38.10 -5.86 2.68
C GLY A 212 -37.11 -5.91 3.85
N GLY A 213 -37.52 -5.55 5.06
CA GLY A 213 -36.66 -5.49 6.24
C GLY A 213 -36.06 -6.84 6.62
N PRO A 214 -36.85 -7.92 6.76
CA PRO A 214 -36.30 -9.26 7.04
C PRO A 214 -35.28 -9.72 5.99
N THR A 215 -35.57 -9.50 4.70
CA THR A 215 -34.68 -9.83 3.58
C THR A 215 -33.38 -9.03 3.65
N TYR A 216 -33.47 -7.75 4.01
CA TYR A 216 -32.31 -6.89 4.21
C TYR A 216 -31.42 -7.36 5.36
N LEU A 217 -31.98 -7.70 6.51
CA LEU A 217 -31.23 -8.21 7.64
C LEU A 217 -30.57 -9.57 7.32
N GLU A 218 -31.22 -10.43 6.57
CA GLU A 218 -30.63 -11.68 6.12
C GLU A 218 -29.48 -11.44 5.15
N ALA A 219 -29.60 -10.49 4.24
CA ALA A 219 -28.52 -10.08 3.35
C ALA A 219 -27.29 -9.56 4.11
N ILE A 220 -27.51 -8.85 5.23
CA ILE A 220 -26.40 -8.41 6.10
C ILE A 220 -25.72 -9.62 6.76
N ARG A 221 -26.46 -10.69 7.13
CA ARG A 221 -25.86 -11.92 7.66
C ARG A 221 -25.00 -12.61 6.60
N PHE A 222 -25.45 -12.72 5.36
CA PHE A 222 -24.65 -13.24 4.24
C PHE A 222 -23.37 -12.41 4.05
N LEU A 223 -23.47 -11.07 4.07
CA LEU A 223 -22.30 -10.19 4.00
C LEU A 223 -21.30 -10.48 5.14
N ARG A 224 -21.78 -10.62 6.38
CA ARG A 224 -20.93 -10.92 7.53
C ARG A 224 -20.26 -12.29 7.43
N ALA A 225 -20.92 -13.24 6.79
CA ALA A 225 -20.37 -14.56 6.47
C ALA A 225 -19.43 -14.56 5.24
N LYS A 226 -19.19 -13.40 4.63
CA LYS A 226 -18.43 -13.22 3.37
C LYS A 226 -19.08 -13.89 2.15
N ASP A 227 -20.34 -14.25 2.22
CA ASP A 227 -21.13 -14.65 1.07
C ASP A 227 -21.61 -13.39 0.32
N PHE A 228 -20.73 -12.84 -0.50
CA PHE A 228 -21.00 -11.61 -1.25
C PHE A 228 -22.12 -11.79 -2.29
N ALA A 229 -22.21 -12.95 -2.90
CA ALA A 229 -23.23 -13.23 -3.89
C ALA A 229 -24.63 -13.27 -3.24
N GLY A 230 -24.79 -14.06 -2.17
CA GLY A 230 -26.04 -14.12 -1.41
C GLY A 230 -26.42 -12.79 -0.78
N ALA A 231 -25.44 -12.01 -0.31
CA ALA A 231 -25.67 -10.67 0.20
C ALA A 231 -26.24 -9.72 -0.87
N ILE A 232 -25.66 -9.70 -2.06
CA ILE A 232 -26.12 -8.85 -3.18
C ILE A 232 -27.53 -9.25 -3.63
N GLU A 233 -27.79 -10.56 -3.79
CA GLU A 233 -29.12 -11.06 -4.17
C GLU A 233 -30.19 -10.62 -3.13
N GLY A 234 -29.87 -10.78 -1.85
CA GLY A 234 -30.75 -10.35 -0.77
C GLY A 234 -30.96 -8.82 -0.75
N PHE A 235 -29.91 -8.03 -0.95
CA PHE A 235 -30.05 -6.57 -1.02
C PHE A 235 -30.88 -6.13 -2.23
N ILE A 236 -30.68 -6.73 -3.40
CA ILE A 236 -31.49 -6.42 -4.60
C ILE A 236 -32.96 -6.83 -4.36
N ALA A 237 -33.21 -7.97 -3.71
CA ALA A 237 -34.56 -8.40 -3.38
C ALA A 237 -35.22 -7.44 -2.37
N ALA A 238 -34.53 -6.97 -1.36
CA ALA A 238 -35.01 -5.96 -0.42
C ALA A 238 -35.29 -4.62 -1.11
N LEU A 239 -34.42 -4.18 -2.02
CA LEU A 239 -34.57 -2.96 -2.81
C LEU A 239 -35.84 -2.99 -3.66
N ARG A 240 -36.16 -4.13 -4.28
CA ARG A 240 -37.39 -4.31 -5.07
C ARG A 240 -38.66 -4.24 -4.21
N GLN A 241 -38.58 -4.65 -2.94
CA GLN A 241 -39.71 -4.58 -2.00
C GLN A 241 -39.91 -3.17 -1.44
N ASN A 242 -38.81 -2.46 -1.14
CA ASN A 242 -38.86 -1.10 -0.58
C ASN A 242 -37.58 -0.33 -0.90
N ARG A 243 -37.65 0.59 -1.84
CA ARG A 243 -36.51 1.41 -2.28
C ARG A 243 -36.01 2.38 -1.21
N GLU A 244 -36.90 2.85 -0.35
CA GLU A 244 -36.57 3.81 0.71
C GLU A 244 -36.11 3.14 2.01
N LEU A 245 -36.10 1.80 2.05
CA LEU A 245 -35.67 1.04 3.23
C LEU A 245 -34.32 1.51 3.74
N ASP A 246 -34.25 1.88 5.01
CA ASP A 246 -33.02 2.30 5.66
C ASP A 246 -32.27 3.43 4.92
N ASN A 247 -33.04 4.40 4.39
CA ASN A 247 -32.52 5.50 3.59
C ASN A 247 -31.65 5.00 2.40
N ASP A 248 -32.28 4.21 1.51
CA ASP A 248 -31.65 3.58 0.35
C ASP A 248 -30.53 2.58 0.75
N GLY A 249 -30.67 1.98 1.93
CA GLY A 249 -29.70 1.07 2.53
C GLY A 249 -29.30 -0.11 1.65
N PRO A 250 -30.26 -0.86 1.05
CA PRO A 250 -29.94 -2.01 0.21
C PRO A 250 -29.09 -1.65 -1.02
N ARG A 251 -29.35 -0.53 -1.68
CA ARG A 251 -28.53 -0.05 -2.82
C ARG A 251 -27.14 0.34 -2.33
N ARG A 252 -27.05 1.13 -1.24
CA ARG A 252 -25.75 1.55 -0.68
C ARG A 252 -24.91 0.35 -0.26
N ALA A 253 -25.51 -0.67 0.34
CA ALA A 253 -24.83 -1.91 0.74
C ALA A 253 -24.29 -2.67 -0.50
N THR A 254 -25.09 -2.81 -1.55
CA THR A 254 -24.65 -3.43 -2.81
C THR A 254 -23.49 -2.67 -3.44
N VAL A 255 -23.56 -1.34 -3.51
CA VAL A 255 -22.48 -0.49 -4.03
C VAL A 255 -21.21 -0.60 -3.17
N ALA A 256 -21.34 -0.72 -1.84
CA ALA A 256 -20.21 -0.93 -0.96
C ALA A 256 -19.51 -2.27 -1.23
N ILE A 257 -20.26 -3.34 -1.49
CA ILE A 257 -19.67 -4.62 -1.91
C ILE A 257 -18.93 -4.46 -3.25
N PHE A 258 -19.51 -3.74 -4.22
CA PHE A 258 -18.84 -3.49 -5.51
C PHE A 258 -17.54 -2.68 -5.35
N LYS A 259 -17.54 -1.68 -4.47
CA LYS A 259 -16.34 -0.95 -4.09
C LYS A 259 -15.30 -1.85 -3.43
N TYR A 260 -15.70 -2.73 -2.55
CA TYR A 260 -14.80 -3.64 -1.85
C TYR A 260 -14.14 -4.65 -2.79
N LEU A 261 -14.93 -5.34 -3.62
CA LEU A 261 -14.45 -6.38 -4.53
C LEU A 261 -13.69 -5.79 -5.73
N GLY A 262 -14.18 -4.68 -6.31
CA GLY A 262 -13.59 -4.04 -7.50
C GLY A 262 -14.35 -4.35 -8.78
N HIS A 263 -14.11 -3.48 -9.77
CA HIS A 263 -14.90 -3.47 -11.01
C HIS A 263 -14.74 -4.71 -11.89
N THR A 264 -13.61 -5.39 -11.77
CA THR A 264 -13.26 -6.58 -12.58
C THR A 264 -13.63 -7.90 -11.89
N ASP A 265 -14.08 -7.85 -10.63
CA ASP A 265 -14.49 -9.05 -9.92
C ASP A 265 -15.69 -9.72 -10.61
N PRO A 266 -15.68 -11.05 -10.83
CA PRO A 266 -16.76 -11.78 -11.50
C PRO A 266 -18.14 -11.56 -10.86
N ILE A 267 -18.22 -11.43 -9.53
CA ILE A 267 -19.46 -11.14 -8.82
C ILE A 267 -19.97 -9.76 -9.22
N VAL A 268 -19.09 -8.75 -9.22
CA VAL A 268 -19.49 -7.37 -9.60
C VAL A 268 -19.95 -7.31 -11.05
N VAL A 269 -19.22 -7.97 -11.95
CA VAL A 269 -19.58 -8.02 -13.38
C VAL A 269 -20.97 -8.65 -13.57
N ARG A 270 -21.25 -9.75 -12.87
CA ARG A 270 -22.55 -10.45 -12.92
C ARG A 270 -23.69 -9.59 -12.40
N TYR A 271 -23.56 -9.01 -11.19
CA TYR A 271 -24.70 -8.37 -10.51
C TYR A 271 -24.92 -6.89 -10.81
N ARG A 272 -23.98 -6.22 -11.48
CA ARG A 272 -24.14 -4.80 -11.84
C ARG A 272 -25.35 -4.54 -12.73
N PRO A 273 -25.63 -5.33 -13.80
CA PRO A 273 -26.85 -5.17 -14.59
C PRO A 273 -28.14 -5.41 -13.76
N GLU A 274 -28.10 -6.37 -12.84
CA GLU A 274 -29.25 -6.71 -11.98
C GLU A 274 -29.60 -5.57 -11.02
N LEU A 275 -28.58 -4.95 -10.41
CA LEU A 275 -28.78 -3.75 -9.59
C LEU A 275 -29.37 -2.61 -10.42
N SER A 276 -28.81 -2.38 -11.62
CA SER A 276 -29.35 -1.35 -12.53
C SER A 276 -30.80 -1.58 -12.87
N GLY A 277 -31.20 -2.82 -13.22
CA GLY A 277 -32.59 -3.17 -13.51
C GLY A 277 -33.56 -3.10 -12.31
N ALA A 278 -33.05 -3.15 -11.08
CA ALA A 278 -33.86 -2.98 -9.87
C ALA A 278 -34.09 -1.49 -9.53
N LEU A 279 -33.33 -0.58 -10.11
CA LEU A 279 -33.45 0.86 -9.89
C LEU A 279 -34.47 1.55 -10.85
N TYR A 280 -34.80 0.91 -11.96
CA TYR A 280 -35.74 1.37 -12.98
C TYR A 280 -36.96 0.44 -13.06
#